data_62abce39f571155218a05c74bebf0890
#
_entry.id   62abce39f571155218a05c74bebf0890
#
_cell.length_a   1.000
_cell.length_b   1.000
_cell.length_c   1.000
_cell.angle_alpha   90.00
_cell.angle_beta   90.00
_cell.angle_gamma   90.00
#
_symmetry.space_group_name_H-M   'P 1'
#
loop_
_entity.id
_entity.type
_entity.pdbx_description
1 polymer ?
#
loop_
_entity_poly.entity_id
_entity_poly.type
_entity_poly.pdbx_seq_one_letter_code
_entity_poly.pdbx_strand_id
1 'polypeptide(L)'
;MKTLFLFFSLLFSISLVAQNAKPFVIPELKEWKASDGVLLFCPKIKIVSDEASNQVARQFAADYKDMFGKKLKLHAGRSNSAGVISFTIHPDSLKANGEEAYSIDIGTSVQVTANSTTGLYWATRTLLQMLEQSHSLPKGTITDFPDYPKRGFMLDVGRKFFPMEYLQAVVRLMSYYKMNTFQVHLNDNGFIQHFGNDWSKTYAAFRLESETYPGLAAKDGHYSKAEFRRFQQDALAQGVTVIPEIDAPAHTLPFTHYLPEIGSKEYGMDHLDLFNPKTYTFLDGLFKEYLEGPNPVFVNEYVHIGTDEYSNKDKAVVEKFRYFTDYYIKEVEKYGKKAALWGALTHAKGDTPVKVKDVLMNCWYNGYAQPRDMMKLGYDVMSIPDGLVYIVPAAGYYYDYLNTKHLYENWTPAVIGGETFEEKHPQIKGGMFAVWNDHPGNGISTQDVYHRIYPAMQTLAVKMWTGRKVELPFAEFDAKRKLLSEAPGQNMLSTPAKSEKGVVFEIRKPTQGEPLK
;
A
#
# COMPACT_ATOMS: atom_id res chain seq x y z
N MET A 1 24.57 -68.61 50.96
CA MET A 1 23.94 -67.28 51.16
C MET A 1 24.32 -66.47 49.94
N LYS A 2 23.34 -66.25 49.03
CA LYS A 2 23.54 -65.36 47.83
C LYS A 2 22.70 -64.11 48.05
N THR A 3 23.33 -62.95 48.29
CA THR A 3 22.68 -61.68 48.52
C THR A 3 22.34 -61.05 47.17
N LEU A 4 21.02 -60.88 46.93
CA LEU A 4 20.49 -60.28 45.73
C LEU A 4 20.38 -58.73 45.95
N PHE A 5 21.21 -57.95 45.24
CA PHE A 5 21.07 -56.48 45.23
C PHE A 5 20.04 -56.05 44.18
N LEU A 6 18.90 -55.53 44.62
CA LEU A 6 17.92 -54.89 43.76
C LEU A 6 18.36 -53.43 43.52
N PHE A 7 18.72 -53.11 42.27
CA PHE A 7 18.92 -51.74 41.82
C PHE A 7 17.55 -51.14 41.43
N PHE A 8 17.08 -50.21 42.23
CA PHE A 8 15.92 -49.38 41.87
C PHE A 8 16.40 -48.24 40.97
N SER A 9 16.20 -48.33 39.65
CA SER A 9 16.42 -47.23 38.71
C SER A 9 15.24 -46.28 38.78
N LEU A 10 15.43 -45.12 39.42
CA LEU A 10 14.49 -44.01 39.37
C LEU A 10 14.56 -43.36 37.96
N LEU A 11 13.63 -43.68 37.08
CA LEU A 11 13.42 -42.99 35.83
C LEU A 11 12.82 -41.59 36.13
N PHE A 12 13.66 -40.58 36.16
CA PHE A 12 13.23 -39.18 36.09
C PHE A 12 12.71 -38.91 34.68
N SER A 13 11.39 -38.93 34.50
CA SER A 13 10.76 -38.41 33.29
C SER A 13 10.91 -36.89 33.28
N ILE A 14 11.92 -36.39 32.62
CA ILE A 14 12.01 -34.98 32.30
C ILE A 14 10.95 -34.72 31.22
N SER A 15 9.78 -34.22 31.65
CA SER A 15 8.81 -33.67 30.72
C SER A 15 9.43 -32.41 30.11
N LEU A 16 9.98 -32.53 28.91
CA LEU A 16 10.29 -31.39 28.07
C LEU A 16 8.95 -30.70 27.75
N VAL A 17 8.62 -29.68 28.50
CA VAL A 17 7.53 -28.78 28.11
C VAL A 17 8.00 -28.07 26.85
N ALA A 18 7.43 -28.43 25.73
CA ALA A 18 7.74 -27.74 24.49
C ALA A 18 7.29 -26.29 24.59
N GLN A 19 8.20 -25.36 24.41
CA GLN A 19 7.87 -23.94 24.37
C GLN A 19 6.88 -23.66 23.23
N ASN A 20 5.99 -22.68 23.45
CA ASN A 20 5.03 -22.27 22.42
C ASN A 20 5.72 -21.86 21.12
N ALA A 21 5.25 -22.40 20.00
CA ALA A 21 5.72 -21.97 18.68
C ALA A 21 5.35 -20.49 18.42
N LYS A 22 6.17 -19.83 17.59
CA LYS A 22 5.91 -18.47 17.13
C LYS A 22 4.56 -18.41 16.39
N PRO A 23 3.64 -17.53 16.77
CA PRO A 23 2.35 -17.38 16.08
C PRO A 23 2.55 -16.99 14.62
N PHE A 24 1.74 -17.59 13.73
CA PHE A 24 1.71 -17.16 12.34
C PHE A 24 0.82 -15.92 12.21
N VAL A 25 1.36 -14.87 11.63
CA VAL A 25 0.64 -13.64 11.23
C VAL A 25 1.31 -13.04 10.00
N ILE A 26 0.60 -12.19 9.28
CA ILE A 26 1.12 -11.43 8.15
C ILE A 26 1.02 -9.93 8.48
N PRO A 27 2.13 -9.20 8.44
CA PRO A 27 3.53 -9.64 8.28
C PRO A 27 4.03 -10.50 9.43
N GLU A 28 5.07 -11.29 9.15
CA GLU A 28 5.73 -12.15 10.13
C GLU A 28 6.31 -11.34 11.29
N LEU A 29 6.15 -11.82 12.52
CA LEU A 29 6.63 -11.13 13.72
C LEU A 29 8.16 -11.05 13.74
N LYS A 30 8.70 -9.92 14.18
CA LYS A 30 10.15 -9.74 14.35
C LYS A 30 10.70 -10.57 15.50
N GLU A 31 10.09 -10.49 16.66
CA GLU A 31 10.55 -11.15 17.87
C GLU A 31 9.42 -11.89 18.56
N TRP A 32 9.70 -13.10 18.99
CA TRP A 32 8.84 -13.91 19.82
C TRP A 32 9.63 -14.53 20.97
N LYS A 33 9.22 -14.24 22.21
CA LYS A 33 9.75 -14.88 23.42
C LYS A 33 8.66 -15.76 24.00
N ALA A 34 8.77 -17.07 23.78
CA ALA A 34 7.78 -18.04 24.24
C ALA A 34 7.73 -18.16 25.77
N SER A 35 6.53 -18.37 26.30
CA SER A 35 6.27 -18.80 27.68
C SER A 35 5.36 -20.03 27.65
N ASP A 36 5.30 -20.78 28.76
CA ASP A 36 4.51 -22.02 28.82
C ASP A 36 3.01 -21.75 28.93
N GLY A 37 2.23 -22.57 28.25
CA GLY A 37 0.78 -22.61 28.34
C GLY A 37 0.08 -21.62 27.39
N VAL A 38 -1.24 -21.54 27.50
CA VAL A 38 -2.10 -20.73 26.65
C VAL A 38 -3.02 -19.83 27.48
N LEU A 39 -3.47 -18.75 26.87
CA LEU A 39 -4.57 -17.93 27.37
C LEU A 39 -5.82 -18.26 26.55
N LEU A 40 -6.86 -18.78 27.18
CA LEU A 40 -8.15 -18.98 26.52
C LEU A 40 -8.86 -17.64 26.37
N PHE A 41 -8.96 -17.17 25.13
CA PHE A 41 -9.66 -15.95 24.80
C PHE A 41 -11.17 -16.22 24.70
N CYS A 42 -11.94 -15.56 25.52
CA CYS A 42 -13.39 -15.72 25.52
C CYS A 42 -14.10 -14.37 25.59
N PRO A 43 -15.40 -14.27 25.22
CA PRO A 43 -16.13 -13.01 25.21
C PRO A 43 -16.31 -12.34 26.59
N LYS A 44 -15.92 -13.02 27.68
CA LYS A 44 -15.88 -12.43 29.04
C LYS A 44 -14.66 -11.55 29.27
N ILE A 45 -13.64 -11.66 28.41
CA ILE A 45 -12.46 -10.78 28.43
C ILE A 45 -12.92 -9.33 28.22
N LYS A 46 -12.41 -8.44 29.06
CA LYS A 46 -12.72 -7.00 29.02
C LYS A 46 -11.58 -6.26 28.34
N ILE A 47 -11.90 -5.28 27.52
CA ILE A 47 -10.93 -4.33 27.00
C ILE A 47 -10.81 -3.17 27.98
N VAL A 48 -9.59 -2.78 28.30
CA VAL A 48 -9.29 -1.60 29.12
C VAL A 48 -8.36 -0.68 28.34
N SER A 49 -8.68 0.60 28.30
CA SER A 49 -7.91 1.61 27.60
C SER A 49 -7.95 2.94 28.32
N ASP A 50 -6.85 3.69 28.29
CA ASP A 50 -6.83 5.08 28.69
C ASP A 50 -7.36 5.98 27.54
N GLU A 51 -7.41 7.29 27.76
CA GLU A 51 -7.94 8.26 26.79
C GLU A 51 -7.17 8.20 25.47
N ALA A 52 -5.83 8.11 25.50
CA ALA A 52 -4.96 8.11 24.32
C ALA A 52 -5.15 6.86 23.46
N SER A 53 -5.45 5.71 24.06
CA SER A 53 -5.62 4.42 23.37
C SER A 53 -7.08 4.07 23.06
N ASN A 54 -8.06 4.89 23.53
CA ASN A 54 -9.48 4.55 23.49
C ASN A 54 -10.03 4.37 22.07
N GLN A 55 -9.62 5.18 21.12
CA GLN A 55 -10.07 5.06 19.73
C GLN A 55 -9.66 3.72 19.12
N VAL A 56 -8.40 3.30 19.31
CA VAL A 56 -7.90 2.02 18.81
C VAL A 56 -8.61 0.85 19.49
N ALA A 57 -8.84 0.94 20.80
CA ALA A 57 -9.56 -0.07 21.56
C ALA A 57 -11.02 -0.26 21.08
N ARG A 58 -11.70 0.85 20.74
CA ARG A 58 -13.05 0.82 20.14
C ARG A 58 -13.03 0.16 18.77
N GLN A 59 -12.05 0.50 17.92
CA GLN A 59 -11.91 -0.10 16.59
C GLN A 59 -11.64 -1.61 16.72
N PHE A 60 -10.74 -2.01 17.60
CA PHE A 60 -10.49 -3.44 17.87
C PHE A 60 -11.77 -4.19 18.29
N ALA A 61 -12.58 -3.59 19.16
CA ALA A 61 -13.84 -4.21 19.60
C ALA A 61 -14.87 -4.31 18.46
N ALA A 62 -14.91 -3.33 17.56
CA ALA A 62 -15.76 -3.34 16.37
C ALA A 62 -15.30 -4.42 15.39
N ASP A 63 -14.01 -4.46 15.06
CA ASP A 63 -13.41 -5.45 14.17
C ASP A 63 -13.57 -6.89 14.72
N TYR A 64 -13.38 -7.07 16.03
CA TYR A 64 -13.63 -8.35 16.67
C TYR A 64 -15.10 -8.80 16.53
N LYS A 65 -16.04 -7.85 16.69
CA LYS A 65 -17.46 -8.14 16.48
C LYS A 65 -17.75 -8.53 15.03
N ASP A 66 -17.16 -7.83 14.08
CA ASP A 66 -17.37 -8.09 12.65
C ASP A 66 -16.79 -9.46 12.22
N MET A 67 -15.64 -9.85 12.78
CA MET A 67 -15.02 -11.15 12.50
C MET A 67 -15.70 -12.33 13.20
N PHE A 68 -16.10 -12.15 14.47
CA PHE A 68 -16.51 -13.28 15.34
C PHE A 68 -17.97 -13.21 15.81
N GLY A 69 -18.72 -12.16 15.44
CA GLY A 69 -20.13 -11.98 15.81
C GLY A 69 -20.37 -11.69 17.29
N LYS A 70 -19.31 -11.46 18.10
CA LYS A 70 -19.39 -11.30 19.55
C LYS A 70 -18.87 -9.94 19.99
N LYS A 71 -19.54 -9.32 20.96
CA LYS A 71 -19.16 -8.01 21.49
C LYS A 71 -18.19 -8.18 22.68
N LEU A 72 -17.13 -7.37 22.71
CA LEU A 72 -16.25 -7.18 23.85
C LEU A 72 -16.67 -5.92 24.63
N LYS A 73 -16.57 -5.97 25.96
CA LYS A 73 -16.88 -4.82 26.83
C LYS A 73 -15.65 -3.91 26.99
N LEU A 74 -15.84 -2.60 26.78
CA LEU A 74 -14.80 -1.61 26.98
C LEU A 74 -14.97 -0.94 28.35
N HIS A 75 -13.84 -0.71 29.00
CA HIS A 75 -13.74 0.00 30.27
C HIS A 75 -12.62 1.05 30.19
N ALA A 76 -12.82 2.20 30.80
CA ALA A 76 -11.77 3.22 30.91
C ALA A 76 -10.77 2.85 32.01
N GLY A 77 -9.50 3.21 31.80
CA GLY A 77 -8.42 3.04 32.77
C GLY A 77 -7.30 2.12 32.30
N ARG A 78 -6.52 1.63 33.23
CA ARG A 78 -5.42 0.67 33.03
C ARG A 78 -5.60 -0.51 33.95
N SER A 79 -5.31 -1.71 33.49
CA SER A 79 -5.40 -2.92 34.31
C SER A 79 -4.49 -4.03 33.76
N ASN A 80 -3.86 -4.73 34.66
CA ASN A 80 -3.10 -5.95 34.39
C ASN A 80 -3.77 -7.19 35.02
N SER A 81 -5.03 -7.06 35.46
CA SER A 81 -5.78 -8.16 36.05
C SER A 81 -6.01 -9.29 35.06
N ALA A 82 -6.14 -10.52 35.56
CA ALA A 82 -6.47 -11.67 34.72
C ALA A 82 -7.78 -11.43 33.92
N GLY A 83 -7.81 -11.92 32.68
CA GLY A 83 -8.99 -11.81 31.82
C GLY A 83 -9.24 -10.39 31.25
N VAL A 84 -8.19 -9.58 31.11
CA VAL A 84 -8.23 -8.24 30.54
C VAL A 84 -7.30 -8.14 29.34
N ILE A 85 -7.69 -7.37 28.32
CA ILE A 85 -6.79 -6.81 27.33
C ILE A 85 -6.60 -5.34 27.67
N SER A 86 -5.38 -4.90 27.90
CA SER A 86 -5.05 -3.50 28.18
C SER A 86 -4.31 -2.90 27.00
N PHE A 87 -4.77 -1.75 26.51
CA PHE A 87 -4.12 -0.98 25.47
C PHE A 87 -3.48 0.28 26.06
N THR A 88 -2.20 0.50 25.76
CA THR A 88 -1.44 1.64 26.29
C THR A 88 -0.52 2.22 25.22
N ILE A 89 -0.52 3.55 25.07
CA ILE A 89 0.47 4.27 24.29
C ILE A 89 1.55 4.78 25.24
N HIS A 90 2.81 4.43 24.96
CA HIS A 90 3.96 4.87 25.72
C HIS A 90 5.12 5.19 24.75
N PRO A 91 5.30 6.45 24.35
CA PRO A 91 6.17 6.84 23.23
C PRO A 91 7.62 6.40 23.32
N ASP A 92 8.15 6.20 24.52
CA ASP A 92 9.56 5.85 24.72
C ASP A 92 9.81 4.37 25.04
N SER A 93 8.77 3.55 25.16
CA SER A 93 8.93 2.14 25.59
C SER A 93 9.69 1.27 24.58
N LEU A 94 9.57 1.58 23.29
CA LEU A 94 10.20 0.86 22.17
C LEU A 94 10.93 1.85 21.23
N LYS A 95 11.48 2.95 21.76
CA LYS A 95 12.02 4.06 20.98
C LYS A 95 13.03 3.64 19.91
N ALA A 96 13.89 2.66 20.21
CA ALA A 96 14.88 2.16 19.25
C ALA A 96 14.25 1.50 17.99
N ASN A 97 12.98 1.14 18.06
CA ASN A 97 12.28 0.38 17.02
C ASN A 97 11.33 1.26 16.17
N GLY A 98 11.31 2.59 16.41
CA GLY A 98 10.53 3.55 15.64
C GLY A 98 9.09 3.74 16.10
N GLU A 99 8.38 4.67 15.46
CA GLU A 99 7.03 5.08 15.86
C GLU A 99 5.98 3.97 15.72
N GLU A 100 6.11 3.10 14.74
CA GLU A 100 5.15 2.01 14.47
C GLU A 100 5.40 0.77 15.34
N ALA A 101 6.38 0.80 16.26
CA ALA A 101 6.71 -0.32 17.12
C ALA A 101 5.65 -0.59 18.18
N TYR A 102 5.43 -1.88 18.46
CA TYR A 102 4.54 -2.35 19.51
C TYR A 102 5.06 -3.62 20.20
N SER A 103 4.55 -3.87 21.39
CA SER A 103 4.74 -5.11 22.12
C SER A 103 3.40 -5.66 22.59
N ILE A 104 3.27 -6.99 22.59
CA ILE A 104 2.12 -7.71 23.13
C ILE A 104 2.65 -8.76 24.12
N ASP A 105 2.31 -8.61 25.40
CA ASP A 105 2.59 -9.61 26.42
C ASP A 105 1.34 -10.43 26.72
N ILE A 106 1.40 -11.75 26.48
CA ILE A 106 0.30 -12.70 26.64
C ILE A 106 0.60 -13.59 27.84
N GLY A 107 -0.01 -13.25 28.98
CA GLY A 107 0.10 -14.00 30.22
C GLY A 107 -1.25 -14.50 30.72
N THR A 108 -1.66 -14.09 31.91
CA THR A 108 -3.04 -14.26 32.43
C THR A 108 -3.96 -13.14 31.93
N SER A 109 -3.39 -12.10 31.37
CA SER A 109 -3.99 -10.97 30.66
C SER A 109 -3.23 -10.75 29.36
N VAL A 110 -3.71 -9.86 28.49
CA VAL A 110 -2.99 -9.36 27.31
C VAL A 110 -2.65 -7.90 27.54
N GLN A 111 -1.36 -7.59 27.58
CA GLN A 111 -0.89 -6.20 27.69
C GLN A 111 -0.33 -5.75 26.33
N VAL A 112 -0.92 -4.73 25.76
CA VAL A 112 -0.51 -4.17 24.46
C VAL A 112 0.05 -2.78 24.69
N THR A 113 1.31 -2.58 24.32
CA THR A 113 2.01 -1.30 24.44
C THR A 113 2.59 -0.92 23.10
N ALA A 114 2.49 0.34 22.71
CA ALA A 114 3.06 0.85 21.47
C ALA A 114 3.60 2.27 21.64
N ASN A 115 4.50 2.67 20.73
CA ASN A 115 5.07 4.01 20.73
C ASN A 115 4.08 5.09 20.23
N SER A 116 3.12 4.70 19.40
CA SER A 116 2.12 5.59 18.80
C SER A 116 0.76 4.92 18.65
N THR A 117 -0.23 5.71 18.26
CA THR A 117 -1.57 5.23 17.86
C THR A 117 -1.47 4.23 16.70
N THR A 118 -0.60 4.50 15.72
CA THR A 118 -0.39 3.60 14.56
C THR A 118 0.23 2.27 15.00
N GLY A 119 1.27 2.29 15.83
CA GLY A 119 1.86 1.06 16.37
C GLY A 119 0.84 0.24 17.18
N LEU A 120 0.03 0.92 18.00
CA LEU A 120 -1.04 0.27 18.75
C LEU A 120 -2.10 -0.35 17.83
N TYR A 121 -2.43 0.33 16.73
CA TYR A 121 -3.35 -0.19 15.73
C TYR A 121 -2.79 -1.45 15.05
N TRP A 122 -1.50 -1.48 14.70
CA TRP A 122 -0.84 -2.68 14.16
C TRP A 122 -0.85 -3.86 15.13
N ALA A 123 -0.67 -3.61 16.41
CA ALA A 123 -0.79 -4.66 17.42
C ALA A 123 -2.19 -5.30 17.41
N THR A 124 -3.25 -4.53 17.19
CA THR A 124 -4.61 -5.07 17.08
C THR A 124 -4.78 -5.98 15.87
N ARG A 125 -4.12 -5.67 14.74
CA ARG A 125 -4.13 -6.54 13.54
C ARG A 125 -3.47 -7.87 13.82
N THR A 126 -2.34 -7.86 14.53
CA THR A 126 -1.67 -9.07 15.01
C THR A 126 -2.59 -9.92 15.89
N LEU A 127 -3.24 -9.31 16.88
CA LEU A 127 -4.17 -10.03 17.77
C LEU A 127 -5.35 -10.62 17.00
N LEU A 128 -5.95 -9.88 16.06
CA LEU A 128 -7.08 -10.37 15.26
C LEU A 128 -6.67 -11.58 14.41
N GLN A 129 -5.51 -11.53 13.75
CA GLN A 129 -5.01 -12.65 12.94
C GLN A 129 -4.69 -13.88 13.81
N MET A 130 -4.17 -13.70 15.04
CA MET A 130 -3.98 -14.81 15.97
C MET A 130 -5.32 -15.41 16.41
N LEU A 131 -6.31 -14.57 16.74
CA LEU A 131 -7.64 -14.98 17.18
C LEU A 131 -8.47 -15.64 16.08
N GLU A 132 -8.25 -15.27 14.83
CA GLU A 132 -8.87 -15.89 13.67
C GLU A 132 -8.45 -17.36 13.52
N GLN A 133 -7.21 -17.67 13.84
CA GLN A 133 -6.67 -19.03 13.77
C GLN A 133 -6.99 -19.85 15.02
N SER A 134 -6.98 -19.23 16.20
CA SER A 134 -7.29 -19.92 17.47
C SER A 134 -7.66 -18.94 18.57
N HIS A 135 -8.70 -19.28 19.31
CA HIS A 135 -9.02 -18.58 20.56
C HIS A 135 -8.15 -19.04 21.77
N SER A 136 -7.21 -19.96 21.54
CA SER A 136 -6.17 -20.35 22.51
C SER A 136 -4.87 -19.63 22.14
N LEU A 137 -4.66 -18.45 22.70
CA LEU A 137 -3.46 -17.66 22.42
C LEU A 137 -2.25 -18.26 23.15
N PRO A 138 -1.13 -18.54 22.46
CA PRO A 138 0.10 -18.99 23.11
C PRO A 138 0.64 -17.89 24.01
N LYS A 139 1.04 -18.24 25.23
CA LYS A 139 1.68 -17.28 26.14
C LYS A 139 3.09 -16.96 25.69
N GLY A 140 3.47 -15.70 25.84
CA GLY A 140 4.77 -15.17 25.43
C GLY A 140 4.70 -13.68 25.14
N THR A 141 5.83 -13.13 24.74
CA THR A 141 5.95 -11.70 24.42
C THR A 141 6.34 -11.51 22.95
N ILE A 142 5.58 -10.69 22.27
CA ILE A 142 5.84 -10.21 20.93
C ILE A 142 6.48 -8.82 21.02
N THR A 143 7.56 -8.57 20.24
CA THR A 143 8.04 -7.22 19.90
C THR A 143 8.11 -7.13 18.40
N ASP A 144 7.44 -6.13 17.81
CA ASP A 144 7.30 -6.07 16.36
C ASP A 144 7.31 -4.62 15.83
N PHE A 145 7.91 -4.43 14.66
CA PHE A 145 8.12 -3.14 14.02
C PHE A 145 8.53 -3.32 12.54
N PRO A 146 8.25 -2.37 11.64
CA PRO A 146 8.64 -2.47 10.24
C PRO A 146 10.10 -2.12 10.00
N ASP A 147 10.71 -2.76 8.99
CA ASP A 147 12.02 -2.37 8.47
C ASP A 147 11.96 -1.17 7.51
N TYR A 148 10.82 -1.01 6.82
CA TYR A 148 10.63 0.09 5.87
C TYR A 148 9.42 0.94 6.25
N PRO A 149 9.57 2.28 6.29
CA PRO A 149 8.51 3.19 6.74
C PRO A 149 7.33 3.29 5.77
N LYS A 150 7.54 3.04 4.46
CA LYS A 150 6.46 3.07 3.46
C LYS A 150 6.25 1.70 2.85
N ARG A 151 5.03 1.21 2.92
CA ARG A 151 4.60 -0.10 2.43
C ARG A 151 3.39 0.12 1.55
N GLY A 152 3.64 0.18 0.23
CA GLY A 152 2.75 0.81 -0.73
C GLY A 152 1.97 -0.14 -1.63
N PHE A 153 0.81 0.36 -2.04
CA PHE A 153 0.01 -0.14 -3.15
C PHE A 153 -0.45 1.05 -4.00
N MET A 154 -0.45 0.91 -5.32
CA MET A 154 -1.00 1.87 -6.26
C MET A 154 -2.12 1.26 -7.08
N LEU A 155 -3.19 2.01 -7.30
CA LEU A 155 -4.31 1.61 -8.13
C LEU A 155 -4.61 2.68 -9.19
N ASP A 156 -4.56 2.27 -10.44
CA ASP A 156 -5.06 3.05 -11.58
C ASP A 156 -6.58 3.07 -11.58
N VAL A 157 -7.16 4.16 -11.10
CA VAL A 157 -8.61 4.42 -11.18
C VAL A 157 -8.98 5.24 -12.41
N GLY A 158 -7.98 5.83 -13.09
CA GLY A 158 -8.14 6.62 -14.30
C GLY A 158 -8.74 5.78 -15.44
N ARG A 159 -8.05 4.70 -15.82
CA ARG A 159 -8.47 3.83 -16.93
C ARG A 159 -9.66 2.92 -16.58
N LYS A 160 -9.90 2.68 -15.30
CA LYS A 160 -11.05 1.90 -14.82
C LYS A 160 -11.63 2.53 -13.56
N PHE A 161 -12.95 2.82 -13.56
CA PHE A 161 -13.61 3.33 -12.36
C PHE A 161 -13.77 2.25 -11.29
N PHE A 162 -13.40 2.57 -10.07
CA PHE A 162 -13.64 1.78 -8.86
C PHE A 162 -14.55 2.59 -7.93
N PRO A 163 -15.71 2.06 -7.51
CA PRO A 163 -16.57 2.75 -6.54
C PRO A 163 -15.85 3.04 -5.24
N MET A 164 -16.28 4.06 -4.50
CA MET A 164 -15.64 4.46 -3.25
C MET A 164 -15.59 3.32 -2.22
N GLU A 165 -16.62 2.49 -2.17
CA GLU A 165 -16.68 1.32 -1.31
C GLU A 165 -15.56 0.31 -1.60
N TYR A 166 -15.13 0.22 -2.87
CA TYR A 166 -14.00 -0.61 -3.27
C TYR A 166 -12.68 -0.04 -2.74
N LEU A 167 -12.45 1.27 -2.87
CA LEU A 167 -11.25 1.92 -2.32
C LEU A 167 -11.19 1.76 -0.79
N GLN A 168 -12.33 1.91 -0.12
CA GLN A 168 -12.44 1.66 1.32
C GLN A 168 -12.14 0.20 1.66
N ALA A 169 -12.59 -0.75 0.84
CA ALA A 169 -12.27 -2.17 1.02
C ALA A 169 -10.77 -2.44 0.85
N VAL A 170 -10.13 -1.82 -0.14
CA VAL A 170 -8.68 -1.90 -0.34
C VAL A 170 -7.93 -1.31 0.86
N VAL A 171 -8.35 -0.18 1.40
CA VAL A 171 -7.75 0.40 2.62
C VAL A 171 -7.87 -0.55 3.80
N ARG A 172 -9.02 -1.19 4.00
CA ARG A 172 -9.17 -2.19 5.09
C ARG A 172 -8.26 -3.39 4.90
N LEU A 173 -8.12 -3.89 3.65
CA LEU A 173 -7.19 -4.97 3.32
C LEU A 173 -5.74 -4.57 3.61
N MET A 174 -5.30 -3.41 3.11
CA MET A 174 -3.98 -2.85 3.37
C MET A 174 -3.69 -2.74 4.87
N SER A 175 -4.61 -2.14 5.59
CA SER A 175 -4.55 -1.95 7.04
C SER A 175 -4.45 -3.29 7.79
N TYR A 176 -5.20 -4.32 7.39
CA TYR A 176 -5.17 -5.64 8.02
C TYR A 176 -3.81 -6.32 7.91
N TYR A 177 -3.11 -6.10 6.79
CA TYR A 177 -1.76 -6.58 6.53
C TYR A 177 -0.67 -5.52 6.76
N LYS A 178 -0.96 -4.45 7.52
CA LYS A 178 -0.02 -3.39 7.94
C LYS A 178 0.67 -2.67 6.78
N MET A 179 0.04 -2.61 5.61
CA MET A 179 0.42 -1.70 4.53
C MET A 179 -0.11 -0.30 4.85
N ASN A 180 0.67 0.75 4.51
CA ASN A 180 0.38 2.10 5.01
C ASN A 180 0.42 3.22 3.96
N THR A 181 0.64 2.91 2.69
CA THR A 181 0.78 3.93 1.63
C THR A 181 -0.07 3.51 0.43
N PHE A 182 -1.15 4.26 0.15
CA PHE A 182 -2.05 3.99 -0.98
C PHE A 182 -1.98 5.12 -2.00
N GLN A 183 -1.34 4.90 -3.14
CA GLN A 183 -1.33 5.84 -4.26
C GLN A 183 -2.55 5.61 -5.13
N VAL A 184 -3.31 6.67 -5.40
CA VAL A 184 -4.52 6.64 -6.25
C VAL A 184 -4.25 7.46 -7.50
N HIS A 185 -4.08 6.78 -8.64
CA HIS A 185 -3.81 7.36 -9.94
C HIS A 185 -5.11 7.83 -10.59
N LEU A 186 -5.37 9.15 -10.56
CA LEU A 186 -6.70 9.73 -10.81
C LEU A 186 -7.01 9.99 -12.29
N ASN A 187 -6.00 10.09 -13.15
CA ASN A 187 -6.20 10.35 -14.58
C ASN A 187 -5.32 9.49 -15.45
N ASP A 188 -5.90 9.02 -16.54
CA ASP A 188 -5.16 8.31 -17.59
C ASP A 188 -6.05 8.08 -18.84
N ASN A 189 -5.46 7.40 -19.85
CA ASN A 189 -6.11 7.05 -21.11
C ASN A 189 -5.70 5.65 -21.61
N GLY A 190 -6.54 5.11 -22.47
CA GLY A 190 -6.23 3.87 -23.19
C GLY A 190 -5.26 4.13 -24.37
N PHE A 191 -4.73 3.04 -24.91
CA PHE A 191 -3.87 3.10 -26.10
C PHE A 191 -4.68 3.42 -27.35
N ILE A 192 -4.27 4.48 -28.08
CA ILE A 192 -4.96 5.00 -29.26
C ILE A 192 -5.26 3.93 -30.33
N GLN A 193 -4.36 2.93 -30.48
CA GLN A 193 -4.53 1.86 -31.46
C GLN A 193 -5.78 1.00 -31.19
N HIS A 194 -6.25 0.92 -29.96
CA HIS A 194 -7.49 0.19 -29.62
C HIS A 194 -8.75 1.01 -29.96
N PHE A 195 -8.59 2.28 -30.30
CA PHE A 195 -9.67 3.24 -30.62
C PHE A 195 -9.59 3.76 -32.06
N GLY A 196 -9.02 2.94 -32.97
CA GLY A 196 -8.94 3.27 -34.40
C GLY A 196 -7.92 4.35 -34.73
N ASN A 197 -6.89 4.53 -33.92
CA ASN A 197 -5.87 5.59 -34.02
C ASN A 197 -6.47 7.00 -34.03
N ASP A 198 -7.52 7.21 -33.26
CA ASP A 198 -8.26 8.46 -33.17
C ASP A 198 -8.31 8.95 -31.71
N TRP A 199 -7.54 10.00 -31.40
CA TRP A 199 -7.51 10.58 -30.05
C TRP A 199 -8.89 10.99 -29.54
N SER A 200 -9.77 11.48 -30.42
CA SER A 200 -11.12 11.92 -30.04
C SER A 200 -12.02 10.77 -29.58
N LYS A 201 -11.69 9.54 -29.95
CA LYS A 201 -12.40 8.31 -29.59
C LYS A 201 -11.68 7.53 -28.49
N THR A 202 -10.41 7.81 -28.25
CA THR A 202 -9.62 7.11 -27.25
C THR A 202 -10.20 7.37 -25.87
N TYR A 203 -10.43 6.29 -25.14
CA TYR A 203 -10.93 6.38 -23.77
C TYR A 203 -9.96 7.18 -22.90
N ALA A 204 -10.49 8.11 -22.10
CA ALA A 204 -9.72 8.90 -21.15
C ALA A 204 -10.61 9.34 -19.99
N ALA A 205 -10.08 9.35 -18.79
CA ALA A 205 -10.86 9.75 -17.63
C ALA A 205 -10.00 10.45 -16.56
N PHE A 206 -10.59 11.46 -15.96
CA PHE A 206 -10.15 12.07 -14.70
C PHE A 206 -11.21 11.81 -13.64
N ARG A 207 -10.82 11.30 -12.47
CA ARG A 207 -11.75 10.72 -11.49
C ARG A 207 -12.12 11.62 -10.32
N LEU A 208 -11.83 12.91 -10.38
CA LEU A 208 -12.17 13.82 -9.29
C LEU A 208 -13.01 14.98 -9.81
N GLU A 209 -14.07 15.32 -9.06
CA GLU A 209 -14.92 16.48 -9.32
C GLU A 209 -14.10 17.77 -9.32
N SER A 210 -14.36 18.65 -10.30
CA SER A 210 -13.78 19.98 -10.36
C SER A 210 -14.87 21.05 -10.53
N GLU A 211 -14.81 22.06 -9.69
CA GLU A 211 -15.64 23.28 -9.83
C GLU A 211 -14.94 24.32 -10.72
N THR A 212 -13.62 24.34 -10.71
CA THR A 212 -12.82 25.23 -11.58
C THR A 212 -12.99 24.85 -13.05
N TYR A 213 -13.12 23.53 -13.32
CA TYR A 213 -13.28 22.98 -14.67
C TYR A 213 -14.53 22.08 -14.76
N PRO A 214 -15.74 22.68 -14.78
CA PRO A 214 -16.98 21.92 -14.82
C PRO A 214 -17.07 21.02 -16.05
N GLY A 215 -17.33 19.71 -15.81
CA GLY A 215 -17.38 18.71 -16.89
C GLY A 215 -16.05 18.03 -17.21
N LEU A 216 -14.96 18.34 -16.51
CA LEU A 216 -13.68 17.65 -16.61
C LEU A 216 -13.76 16.21 -16.05
N ALA A 217 -14.47 16.03 -14.95
CA ALA A 217 -14.63 14.73 -14.32
C ALA A 217 -15.36 13.73 -15.23
N ALA A 218 -14.89 12.49 -15.23
CA ALA A 218 -15.42 11.43 -16.10
C ALA A 218 -16.89 11.12 -15.83
N LYS A 219 -17.66 10.89 -16.90
CA LYS A 219 -19.11 10.64 -16.85
C LYS A 219 -19.46 9.19 -16.45
N ASP A 220 -18.57 8.27 -16.68
CA ASP A 220 -18.73 6.84 -16.33
C ASP A 220 -18.45 6.54 -14.86
N GLY A 221 -18.00 7.54 -14.09
CA GLY A 221 -17.78 7.50 -12.65
C GLY A 221 -16.65 8.42 -12.22
N HIS A 222 -16.86 9.11 -11.12
CA HIS A 222 -15.87 9.95 -10.47
C HIS A 222 -16.22 10.12 -8.99
N TYR A 223 -15.30 10.65 -8.22
CA TYR A 223 -15.46 10.95 -6.80
C TYR A 223 -15.78 12.42 -6.62
N SER A 224 -16.72 12.74 -5.72
CA SER A 224 -16.89 14.12 -5.29
C SER A 224 -15.70 14.58 -4.43
N LYS A 225 -15.42 15.87 -4.40
CA LYS A 225 -14.35 16.44 -3.55
C LYS A 225 -14.55 16.10 -2.07
N ALA A 226 -15.78 16.17 -1.60
CA ALA A 226 -16.11 15.87 -0.20
C ALA A 226 -15.93 14.39 0.15
N GLU A 227 -16.35 13.48 -0.75
CA GLU A 227 -16.19 12.04 -0.59
C GLU A 227 -14.72 11.63 -0.59
N PHE A 228 -13.92 12.12 -1.55
CA PHE A 228 -12.50 11.79 -1.65
C PHE A 228 -11.70 12.34 -0.47
N ARG A 229 -12.04 13.54 0.02
CA ARG A 229 -11.44 14.08 1.23
C ARG A 229 -11.73 13.22 2.45
N ARG A 230 -13.00 12.84 2.66
CA ARG A 230 -13.39 11.98 3.77
C ARG A 230 -12.72 10.61 3.70
N PHE A 231 -12.65 10.03 2.52
CA PHE A 231 -11.95 8.78 2.29
C PHE A 231 -10.50 8.80 2.78
N GLN A 232 -9.75 9.87 2.47
CA GLN A 232 -8.37 10.03 2.96
C GLN A 232 -8.30 10.12 4.49
N GLN A 233 -9.24 10.83 5.11
CA GLN A 233 -9.31 10.95 6.58
C GLN A 233 -9.63 9.60 7.25
N ASP A 234 -10.58 8.86 6.68
CA ASP A 234 -10.97 7.55 7.18
C ASP A 234 -9.86 6.50 6.97
N ALA A 235 -9.10 6.60 5.88
CA ALA A 235 -7.92 5.77 5.63
C ALA A 235 -6.80 6.05 6.64
N LEU A 236 -6.53 7.33 6.92
CA LEU A 236 -5.52 7.73 7.90
C LEU A 236 -5.84 7.20 9.30
N ALA A 237 -7.11 7.19 9.70
CA ALA A 237 -7.57 6.61 10.96
C ALA A 237 -7.32 5.09 11.05
N GLN A 238 -7.11 4.43 9.92
CA GLN A 238 -6.76 3.01 9.79
C GLN A 238 -5.26 2.78 9.51
N GLY A 239 -4.43 3.81 9.70
CA GLY A 239 -2.97 3.73 9.49
C GLY A 239 -2.55 3.77 8.01
N VAL A 240 -3.43 4.12 7.08
CA VAL A 240 -3.13 4.18 5.65
C VAL A 240 -3.15 5.63 5.16
N THR A 241 -2.01 6.09 4.67
CA THR A 241 -1.87 7.40 4.02
C THR A 241 -2.20 7.26 2.53
N VAL A 242 -3.19 8.00 2.06
CA VAL A 242 -3.52 8.07 0.63
C VAL A 242 -2.66 9.15 -0.03
N ILE A 243 -2.01 8.82 -1.12
CA ILE A 243 -1.28 9.75 -2.00
C ILE A 243 -2.11 9.94 -3.26
N PRO A 244 -2.86 11.05 -3.41
CA PRO A 244 -3.56 11.35 -4.65
C PRO A 244 -2.55 11.69 -5.74
N GLU A 245 -2.78 11.18 -6.95
CA GLU A 245 -1.95 11.43 -8.11
C GLU A 245 -2.74 12.15 -9.19
N ILE A 246 -2.21 13.28 -9.65
CA ILE A 246 -2.57 13.91 -10.91
C ILE A 246 -1.37 13.76 -11.82
N ASP A 247 -1.46 12.86 -12.77
CA ASP A 247 -0.36 12.57 -13.67
C ASP A 247 -0.29 13.57 -14.82
N ALA A 248 0.89 14.13 -14.99
CA ALA A 248 1.26 15.06 -16.05
C ALA A 248 2.79 15.10 -16.19
N PRO A 249 3.34 15.36 -17.38
CA PRO A 249 2.69 15.91 -18.59
C PRO A 249 2.29 14.86 -19.64
N ALA A 250 2.56 13.57 -19.43
CA ALA A 250 1.97 12.46 -20.17
C ALA A 250 0.68 11.97 -19.49
N HIS A 251 -0.01 10.98 -20.06
CA HIS A 251 -1.25 10.41 -19.51
C HIS A 251 -2.39 11.42 -19.31
N THR A 252 -2.37 12.49 -20.10
CA THR A 252 -3.20 13.69 -19.92
C THR A 252 -4.32 13.85 -20.93
N LEU A 253 -4.69 12.79 -21.65
CA LEU A 253 -5.77 12.87 -22.64
C LEU A 253 -7.11 13.35 -22.04
N PRO A 254 -7.49 13.05 -20.79
CA PRO A 254 -8.71 13.64 -20.24
C PRO A 254 -8.66 15.17 -20.14
N PHE A 255 -7.46 15.73 -19.90
CA PHE A 255 -7.26 17.19 -19.85
C PHE A 255 -7.29 17.81 -21.25
N THR A 256 -6.70 17.14 -22.23
CA THR A 256 -6.70 17.62 -23.61
C THR A 256 -8.01 17.37 -24.34
N HIS A 257 -8.83 16.39 -23.91
CA HIS A 257 -10.23 16.30 -24.34
C HIS A 257 -11.05 17.48 -23.85
N TYR A 258 -10.79 17.95 -22.62
CA TYR A 258 -11.47 19.12 -22.05
C TYR A 258 -10.99 20.43 -22.67
N LEU A 259 -9.68 20.61 -22.83
CA LEU A 259 -9.02 21.80 -23.38
C LEU A 259 -8.01 21.40 -24.47
N PRO A 260 -8.43 21.15 -25.72
CA PRO A 260 -7.57 20.60 -26.76
C PRO A 260 -6.33 21.44 -27.09
N GLU A 261 -6.38 22.73 -26.82
CA GLU A 261 -5.27 23.67 -27.14
C GLU A 261 -4.02 23.46 -26.25
N ILE A 262 -4.11 22.72 -25.13
CA ILE A 262 -2.95 22.40 -24.29
C ILE A 262 -2.28 21.08 -24.68
N GLY A 263 -2.86 20.32 -25.62
CA GLY A 263 -2.31 19.06 -26.11
C GLY A 263 -1.12 19.25 -27.04
N SER A 264 -0.17 18.32 -26.97
CA SER A 264 0.99 18.32 -27.87
C SER A 264 0.59 17.80 -29.25
N LYS A 265 0.83 18.60 -30.26
CA LYS A 265 0.65 18.18 -31.67
C LYS A 265 1.77 17.27 -32.16
N GLU A 266 2.92 17.32 -31.50
CA GLU A 266 4.12 16.59 -31.89
C GLU A 266 4.18 15.21 -31.23
N TYR A 267 3.81 15.11 -29.95
CA TYR A 267 3.98 13.88 -29.16
C TYR A 267 2.69 13.10 -28.94
N GLY A 268 1.55 13.66 -29.32
CA GLY A 268 0.23 13.07 -29.14
C GLY A 268 -0.65 13.87 -28.17
N MET A 269 -1.96 13.73 -28.32
CA MET A 269 -2.91 14.47 -27.49
C MET A 269 -2.99 13.94 -26.04
N ASP A 270 -2.40 12.80 -25.76
CA ASP A 270 -2.18 12.27 -24.41
C ASP A 270 -0.98 12.90 -23.68
N HIS A 271 -0.30 13.86 -24.34
CA HIS A 271 0.79 14.65 -23.80
C HIS A 271 0.44 16.14 -23.81
N LEU A 272 0.83 16.88 -22.79
CA LEU A 272 0.68 18.33 -22.74
C LEU A 272 1.79 19.02 -23.54
N ASP A 273 1.45 20.12 -24.18
CA ASP A 273 2.44 21.03 -24.78
C ASP A 273 3.12 21.85 -23.67
N LEU A 274 4.36 21.51 -23.36
CA LEU A 274 5.14 22.15 -22.28
C LEU A 274 5.56 23.59 -22.60
N PHE A 275 5.51 24.01 -23.87
CA PHE A 275 5.83 25.37 -24.28
C PHE A 275 4.61 26.29 -24.29
N ASN A 276 3.40 25.72 -24.13
CA ASN A 276 2.17 26.47 -24.07
C ASN A 276 1.91 26.99 -22.65
N PRO A 277 1.85 28.31 -22.40
CA PRO A 277 1.58 28.83 -21.05
C PRO A 277 0.20 28.44 -20.52
N LYS A 278 -0.77 28.12 -21.37
CA LYS A 278 -2.08 27.65 -20.96
C LYS A 278 -2.04 26.28 -20.25
N THR A 279 -1.04 25.45 -20.58
CA THR A 279 -0.77 24.21 -19.87
C THR A 279 -0.57 24.44 -18.38
N TYR A 280 0.27 25.42 -18.04
CA TYR A 280 0.53 25.77 -16.63
C TYR A 280 -0.69 26.43 -15.99
N THR A 281 -1.36 27.34 -16.68
CA THR A 281 -2.60 27.97 -16.16
C THR A 281 -3.66 26.92 -15.80
N PHE A 282 -3.83 25.90 -16.64
CA PHE A 282 -4.79 24.82 -16.42
C PHE A 282 -4.40 23.97 -15.20
N LEU A 283 -3.17 23.47 -15.16
CA LEU A 283 -2.72 22.61 -14.06
C LEU A 283 -2.63 23.36 -12.72
N ASP A 284 -2.16 24.63 -12.74
CA ASP A 284 -2.12 25.48 -11.55
C ASP A 284 -3.51 25.67 -10.96
N GLY A 285 -4.52 25.89 -11.82
CA GLY A 285 -5.92 25.98 -11.40
C GLY A 285 -6.42 24.68 -10.76
N LEU A 286 -6.03 23.54 -11.31
CA LEU A 286 -6.41 22.23 -10.80
C LEU A 286 -5.75 21.92 -9.45
N PHE A 287 -4.44 22.11 -9.32
CA PHE A 287 -3.73 21.91 -8.05
C PHE A 287 -4.23 22.90 -6.98
N LYS A 288 -4.44 24.17 -7.35
CA LYS A 288 -5.00 25.17 -6.44
C LYS A 288 -6.35 24.73 -5.87
N GLU A 289 -7.25 24.23 -6.72
CA GLU A 289 -8.59 23.78 -6.29
C GLU A 289 -8.52 22.70 -5.22
N TYR A 290 -7.57 21.77 -5.32
CA TYR A 290 -7.51 20.64 -4.40
C TYR A 290 -6.60 20.88 -3.20
N LEU A 291 -5.72 21.87 -3.23
CA LEU A 291 -4.72 22.11 -2.21
C LEU A 291 -4.96 23.36 -1.37
N GLU A 292 -5.70 24.37 -1.90
CA GLU A 292 -5.87 25.66 -1.23
C GLU A 292 -6.97 25.62 -0.14
N GLY A 293 -6.81 26.49 0.85
CA GLY A 293 -7.80 26.78 1.87
C GLY A 293 -7.69 25.94 3.15
N PRO A 294 -8.58 26.20 4.12
CA PRO A 294 -8.51 25.57 5.44
C PRO A 294 -8.96 24.10 5.43
N ASN A 295 -9.60 23.68 4.34
CA ASN A 295 -10.16 22.35 4.17
C ASN A 295 -9.79 21.77 2.79
N PRO A 296 -8.51 21.57 2.48
CA PRO A 296 -8.09 21.08 1.16
C PRO A 296 -8.67 19.70 0.87
N VAL A 297 -8.86 19.39 -0.41
CA VAL A 297 -9.33 18.06 -0.82
C VAL A 297 -8.24 17.01 -0.57
N PHE A 298 -6.99 17.34 -0.88
CA PHE A 298 -5.83 16.48 -0.59
C PHE A 298 -5.31 16.77 0.81
N VAL A 299 -5.61 15.88 1.74
CA VAL A 299 -5.37 16.14 3.18
C VAL A 299 -3.98 15.70 3.64
N ASN A 300 -3.39 14.69 3.02
CA ASN A 300 -2.14 14.08 3.46
C ASN A 300 -0.90 14.90 3.03
N GLU A 301 0.26 14.48 3.52
CA GLU A 301 1.53 15.17 3.32
C GLU A 301 2.00 15.16 1.86
N TYR A 302 1.85 14.02 1.16
CA TYR A 302 2.33 13.84 -0.19
C TYR A 302 1.22 13.99 -1.23
N VAL A 303 1.59 14.61 -2.36
CA VAL A 303 0.81 14.64 -3.60
C VAL A 303 1.71 14.15 -4.73
N HIS A 304 1.23 13.20 -5.52
CA HIS A 304 1.98 12.68 -6.66
C HIS A 304 1.65 13.52 -7.90
N ILE A 305 2.70 13.98 -8.59
CA ILE A 305 2.59 14.92 -9.73
C ILE A 305 2.85 14.25 -11.08
N GLY A 306 2.94 12.89 -11.11
CA GLY A 306 3.26 12.15 -12.34
C GLY A 306 4.73 12.25 -12.73
N THR A 307 5.00 12.79 -13.91
CA THR A 307 6.32 13.08 -14.50
C THR A 307 7.05 11.87 -15.07
N ASP A 308 6.32 10.96 -15.69
CA ASP A 308 6.87 9.87 -16.49
C ASP A 308 6.65 10.08 -18.00
N GLU A 309 7.13 9.16 -18.77
CA GLU A 309 6.88 8.85 -20.19
C GLU A 309 6.83 10.04 -21.17
N TYR A 310 7.53 11.14 -20.91
CA TYR A 310 7.62 12.25 -21.86
C TYR A 310 8.79 12.09 -22.86
N SER A 311 8.72 12.80 -24.00
CA SER A 311 9.73 12.71 -25.06
C SER A 311 11.10 13.25 -24.63
N ASN A 312 12.18 12.56 -25.01
CA ASN A 312 13.57 13.01 -24.83
C ASN A 312 14.33 13.20 -26.16
N LYS A 313 13.61 13.28 -27.30
CA LYS A 313 14.20 13.37 -28.64
C LYS A 313 14.87 14.72 -28.94
N ASP A 314 14.43 15.77 -28.29
CA ASP A 314 14.92 17.13 -28.47
C ASP A 314 15.44 17.70 -27.15
N LYS A 315 16.63 18.34 -27.18
CA LYS A 315 17.23 18.93 -25.98
C LYS A 315 16.34 20.00 -25.34
N ALA A 316 15.69 20.86 -26.17
CA ALA A 316 14.82 21.89 -25.62
C ALA A 316 13.60 21.30 -24.90
N VAL A 317 13.06 20.19 -25.40
CA VAL A 317 11.96 19.48 -24.79
C VAL A 317 12.42 18.85 -23.47
N VAL A 318 13.60 18.23 -23.43
CA VAL A 318 14.18 17.67 -22.19
C VAL A 318 14.34 18.78 -21.13
N GLU A 319 14.93 19.92 -21.49
CA GLU A 319 15.11 21.02 -20.56
C GLU A 319 13.76 21.58 -20.07
N LYS A 320 12.77 21.63 -20.96
CA LYS A 320 11.42 22.09 -20.61
C LYS A 320 10.68 21.10 -19.72
N PHE A 321 10.84 19.78 -19.94
CA PHE A 321 10.31 18.75 -19.06
C PHE A 321 10.94 18.82 -17.66
N ARG A 322 12.25 19.03 -17.56
CA ARG A 322 12.93 19.24 -16.28
C ARG A 322 12.43 20.49 -15.55
N TYR A 323 12.24 21.59 -16.30
CA TYR A 323 11.61 22.80 -15.78
C TYR A 323 10.18 22.52 -15.26
N PHE A 324 9.37 21.77 -16.01
CA PHE A 324 8.02 21.39 -15.63
C PHE A 324 8.02 20.59 -14.32
N THR A 325 8.88 19.60 -14.23
CA THR A 325 9.03 18.76 -13.01
C THR A 325 9.41 19.63 -11.80
N ASP A 326 10.43 20.46 -11.92
CA ASP A 326 10.86 21.37 -10.84
C ASP A 326 9.75 22.36 -10.43
N TYR A 327 9.02 22.88 -11.44
CA TYR A 327 7.92 23.80 -11.23
C TYR A 327 6.81 23.18 -10.40
N TYR A 328 6.34 21.97 -10.75
CA TYR A 328 5.25 21.32 -10.01
C TYR A 328 5.67 20.74 -8.67
N ILE A 329 6.92 20.36 -8.46
CA ILE A 329 7.46 20.11 -7.12
C ILE A 329 7.26 21.35 -6.25
N LYS A 330 7.68 22.52 -6.73
CA LYS A 330 7.56 23.78 -5.99
C LYS A 330 6.11 24.27 -5.87
N GLU A 331 5.27 23.97 -6.86
CA GLU A 331 3.86 24.37 -6.84
C GLU A 331 3.13 23.69 -5.69
N VAL A 332 3.24 22.37 -5.53
CA VAL A 332 2.58 21.66 -4.42
C VAL A 332 3.16 22.05 -3.05
N GLU A 333 4.42 22.44 -3.00
CA GLU A 333 5.06 22.94 -1.76
C GLU A 333 4.50 24.27 -1.27
N LYS A 334 4.01 25.13 -2.16
CA LYS A 334 3.35 26.41 -1.75
C LYS A 334 2.16 26.16 -0.84
N TYR A 335 1.53 24.99 -0.95
CA TYR A 335 0.41 24.56 -0.12
C TYR A 335 0.83 23.68 1.08
N GLY A 336 2.13 23.63 1.40
CA GLY A 336 2.66 22.86 2.53
C GLY A 336 2.68 21.34 2.28
N LYS A 337 2.62 20.90 1.01
CA LYS A 337 2.72 19.49 0.64
C LYS A 337 4.12 19.13 0.19
N LYS A 338 4.43 17.82 0.14
CA LYS A 338 5.62 17.26 -0.47
C LYS A 338 5.25 16.59 -1.80
N ALA A 339 6.12 16.72 -2.79
CA ALA A 339 5.92 16.05 -4.06
C ALA A 339 6.36 14.57 -3.99
N ALA A 340 5.54 13.69 -4.54
CA ALA A 340 5.94 12.38 -5.02
C ALA A 340 5.88 12.39 -6.55
N LEU A 341 6.72 11.59 -7.22
CA LEU A 341 6.79 11.59 -8.68
C LEU A 341 7.31 10.25 -9.22
N TRP A 342 6.97 9.96 -10.47
CA TRP A 342 7.61 8.89 -11.23
C TRP A 342 9.00 9.34 -11.67
N GLY A 343 9.99 8.50 -11.46
CA GLY A 343 11.35 8.81 -11.84
C GLY A 343 11.54 8.80 -13.36
N ALA A 344 12.01 9.93 -13.93
CA ALA A 344 12.29 10.08 -15.35
C ALA A 344 13.59 10.83 -15.67
N LEU A 345 14.41 11.17 -14.68
CA LEU A 345 15.55 12.08 -14.88
C LEU A 345 16.79 11.43 -15.50
N THR A 346 16.85 10.11 -15.59
CA THR A 346 17.85 9.41 -16.44
C THR A 346 17.46 9.51 -17.91
N HIS A 347 16.17 9.31 -18.22
CA HIS A 347 15.61 9.47 -19.56
C HIS A 347 15.66 10.93 -20.02
N ALA A 348 15.24 11.86 -19.18
CA ALA A 348 15.31 13.29 -19.41
C ALA A 348 16.63 13.88 -18.87
N LYS A 349 17.76 13.37 -19.35
CA LYS A 349 19.09 13.85 -18.98
C LYS A 349 19.34 15.24 -19.56
N GLY A 350 19.47 16.26 -18.69
CA GLY A 350 19.64 17.66 -19.08
C GLY A 350 20.31 18.50 -17.99
N ASP A 351 20.43 19.79 -18.26
CA ASP A 351 21.17 20.75 -17.43
C ASP A 351 20.23 21.54 -16.48
N THR A 352 18.95 21.71 -16.83
CA THR A 352 17.97 22.42 -15.97
C THR A 352 17.85 21.69 -14.62
N PRO A 353 18.12 22.39 -13.50
CA PRO A 353 18.06 21.78 -12.18
C PRO A 353 16.64 21.38 -11.81
N VAL A 354 16.51 20.25 -11.13
CA VAL A 354 15.25 19.77 -10.56
C VAL A 354 15.45 19.64 -9.05
N LYS A 355 14.51 20.15 -8.28
CA LYS A 355 14.55 20.07 -6.81
C LYS A 355 14.62 18.63 -6.32
N VAL A 356 15.43 18.40 -5.29
CA VAL A 356 15.71 17.07 -4.72
C VAL A 356 15.13 16.91 -3.31
N LYS A 357 15.34 17.92 -2.47
CA LYS A 357 14.98 17.84 -1.05
C LYS A 357 13.49 17.71 -0.86
N ASP A 358 13.07 16.79 0.04
CA ASP A 358 11.68 16.50 0.39
C ASP A 358 10.83 15.93 -0.78
N VAL A 359 11.49 15.38 -1.81
CA VAL A 359 10.85 14.73 -2.95
C VAL A 359 10.97 13.22 -2.82
N LEU A 360 9.86 12.51 -2.99
CA LEU A 360 9.80 11.04 -3.04
C LEU A 360 9.72 10.57 -4.49
N MET A 361 10.72 9.82 -4.95
CA MET A 361 10.77 9.33 -6.32
C MET A 361 10.42 7.84 -6.40
N ASN A 362 9.40 7.50 -7.16
CA ASN A 362 9.05 6.14 -7.52
C ASN A 362 9.99 5.63 -8.61
N CYS A 363 10.91 4.71 -8.28
CA CYS A 363 11.81 4.07 -9.23
C CYS A 363 11.14 2.82 -9.80
N TRP A 364 10.60 2.94 -11.01
CA TRP A 364 9.81 1.91 -11.69
C TRP A 364 10.58 1.22 -12.82
N TYR A 365 11.30 1.97 -13.64
CA TYR A 365 12.11 1.45 -14.73
C TYR A 365 13.46 2.15 -14.78
N ASN A 366 14.56 1.37 -14.78
CA ASN A 366 15.93 1.91 -14.72
C ASN A 366 16.29 2.79 -15.92
N GLY A 367 15.68 2.56 -17.09
CA GLY A 367 15.85 3.40 -18.26
C GLY A 367 15.32 4.82 -18.09
N TYR A 368 14.29 4.99 -17.26
CA TYR A 368 13.73 6.30 -16.92
C TYR A 368 14.42 6.93 -15.70
N ALA A 369 14.66 6.17 -14.66
CA ALA A 369 15.37 6.64 -13.45
C ALA A 369 16.30 5.56 -12.92
N GLN A 370 17.59 5.72 -13.13
CA GLN A 370 18.61 4.83 -12.58
C GLN A 370 18.69 5.03 -11.05
N PRO A 371 18.29 4.06 -10.23
CA PRO A 371 18.12 4.29 -8.80
C PRO A 371 19.37 4.80 -8.11
N ARG A 372 20.53 4.23 -8.42
CA ARG A 372 21.83 4.64 -7.85
C ARG A 372 22.15 6.10 -8.15
N ASP A 373 21.87 6.56 -9.36
CA ASP A 373 22.13 7.94 -9.75
C ASP A 373 21.14 8.90 -9.06
N MET A 374 19.86 8.50 -8.93
CA MET A 374 18.87 9.32 -8.23
C MET A 374 19.19 9.44 -6.73
N MET A 375 19.58 8.35 -6.09
CA MET A 375 20.02 8.39 -4.70
C MET A 375 21.30 9.21 -4.51
N LYS A 376 22.25 9.14 -5.46
CA LYS A 376 23.46 9.95 -5.46
C LYS A 376 23.17 11.45 -5.61
N LEU A 377 22.11 11.82 -6.33
CA LEU A 377 21.60 13.20 -6.39
C LEU A 377 20.94 13.63 -5.08
N GLY A 378 20.56 12.69 -4.22
CA GLY A 378 19.98 12.94 -2.90
C GLY A 378 18.48 12.66 -2.78
N TYR A 379 17.83 12.09 -3.81
CA TYR A 379 16.42 11.73 -3.73
C TYR A 379 16.16 10.62 -2.73
N ASP A 380 15.03 10.71 -2.02
CA ASP A 380 14.40 9.58 -1.37
C ASP A 380 13.64 8.76 -2.42
N VAL A 381 13.76 7.41 -2.37
CA VAL A 381 13.22 6.55 -3.41
C VAL A 381 12.25 5.49 -2.85
N MET A 382 11.28 5.12 -3.70
CA MET A 382 10.41 3.95 -3.52
C MET A 382 10.78 2.89 -4.56
N SER A 383 10.92 1.64 -4.14
CA SER A 383 11.11 0.51 -5.05
C SER A 383 9.76 0.06 -5.61
N ILE A 384 9.59 0.23 -6.92
CA ILE A 384 8.38 -0.20 -7.64
C ILE A 384 8.74 -0.78 -9.02
N PRO A 385 9.69 -1.71 -9.12
CA PRO A 385 10.20 -2.21 -10.40
C PRO A 385 9.09 -2.86 -11.24
N ASP A 386 8.84 -2.32 -12.43
CA ASP A 386 7.78 -2.71 -13.36
C ASP A 386 7.80 -4.20 -13.71
N GLY A 387 8.97 -4.73 -14.03
CA GLY A 387 9.18 -6.14 -14.35
C GLY A 387 8.99 -7.13 -13.18
N LEU A 388 8.68 -6.65 -11.96
CA LEU A 388 8.51 -7.49 -10.77
C LEU A 388 7.19 -7.28 -10.04
N VAL A 389 6.72 -6.03 -9.95
CA VAL A 389 5.60 -5.66 -9.07
C VAL A 389 4.44 -4.95 -9.77
N TYR A 390 4.44 -4.89 -11.11
CA TYR A 390 3.29 -4.40 -11.88
C TYR A 390 2.33 -5.54 -12.21
N ILE A 391 1.06 -5.31 -11.92
CA ILE A 391 -0.08 -6.12 -12.35
C ILE A 391 -0.79 -5.33 -13.44
N VAL A 392 -0.89 -5.90 -14.65
CA VAL A 392 -1.66 -5.30 -15.75
C VAL A 392 -2.62 -6.37 -16.27
N PRO A 393 -3.88 -6.37 -15.79
CA PRO A 393 -4.83 -7.44 -16.09
C PRO A 393 -5.05 -7.67 -17.58
N ALA A 394 -4.81 -8.91 -18.04
CA ALA A 394 -4.97 -9.36 -19.41
C ALA A 394 -4.11 -8.64 -20.47
N ALA A 395 -3.09 -7.89 -20.09
CA ALA A 395 -2.27 -7.10 -21.02
C ALA A 395 -1.31 -7.94 -21.88
N GLY A 396 -0.76 -8.99 -21.32
CA GLY A 396 0.13 -9.90 -22.04
C GLY A 396 1.61 -9.48 -22.08
N TYR A 397 1.98 -8.34 -21.54
CA TYR A 397 3.37 -7.84 -21.47
C TYR A 397 3.87 -7.58 -20.05
N TYR A 398 2.98 -7.50 -19.05
CA TYR A 398 3.26 -7.52 -17.62
C TYR A 398 2.53 -8.68 -16.95
N TYR A 399 2.71 -8.85 -15.65
CA TYR A 399 2.03 -9.90 -14.90
C TYR A 399 0.51 -9.66 -14.85
N ASP A 400 -0.25 -10.73 -15.12
CA ASP A 400 -1.68 -10.78 -14.80
C ASP A 400 -1.87 -11.06 -13.29
N TYR A 401 -1.03 -11.95 -12.73
CA TYR A 401 -0.85 -12.18 -11.29
C TYR A 401 0.63 -12.17 -10.97
N LEU A 402 1.04 -11.50 -9.90
CA LEU A 402 2.45 -11.45 -9.50
C LEU A 402 2.99 -12.84 -9.18
N ASN A 403 4.27 -13.07 -9.50
CA ASN A 403 5.01 -14.25 -9.07
C ASN A 403 5.32 -14.16 -7.57
N THR A 404 4.33 -14.47 -6.72
CA THR A 404 4.44 -14.35 -5.27
C THR A 404 5.56 -15.18 -4.68
N LYS A 405 5.88 -16.35 -5.29
CA LYS A 405 7.02 -17.16 -4.85
C LYS A 405 8.34 -16.42 -5.06
N HIS A 406 8.57 -15.94 -6.27
CA HIS A 406 9.79 -15.19 -6.58
C HIS A 406 9.95 -13.95 -5.69
N LEU A 407 8.87 -13.20 -5.51
CA LEU A 407 8.87 -11.99 -4.67
C LEU A 407 9.15 -12.31 -3.21
N TYR A 408 8.54 -13.36 -2.67
CA TYR A 408 8.78 -13.78 -1.29
C TYR A 408 10.23 -14.23 -1.04
N GLU A 409 10.81 -14.98 -1.99
CA GLU A 409 12.15 -15.54 -1.86
C GLU A 409 13.26 -14.51 -2.17
N ASN A 410 13.04 -13.58 -3.12
CA ASN A 410 14.12 -12.81 -3.73
C ASN A 410 13.96 -11.29 -3.66
N TRP A 411 12.73 -10.76 -3.57
CA TRP A 411 12.53 -9.31 -3.59
C TRP A 411 12.45 -8.71 -2.18
N THR A 412 12.93 -7.50 -2.04
CA THR A 412 12.69 -6.58 -0.91
C THR A 412 12.70 -5.15 -1.47
N PRO A 413 12.28 -4.13 -0.70
CA PRO A 413 12.45 -2.75 -1.15
C PRO A 413 13.88 -2.33 -1.49
N ALA A 414 14.89 -3.07 -1.02
CA ALA A 414 16.29 -2.87 -1.41
C ALA A 414 16.63 -3.41 -2.81
N VAL A 415 15.68 -4.08 -3.50
CA VAL A 415 15.82 -4.52 -4.89
C VAL A 415 15.02 -3.58 -5.78
N ILE A 416 15.71 -2.77 -6.59
CA ILE A 416 15.11 -1.77 -7.46
C ILE A 416 15.58 -2.01 -8.89
N GLY A 417 14.69 -2.51 -9.75
CA GLY A 417 15.06 -2.96 -11.08
C GLY A 417 16.09 -4.09 -11.03
N GLY A 418 17.16 -3.97 -11.77
CA GLY A 418 18.29 -4.92 -11.77
C GLY A 418 19.32 -4.68 -10.67
N GLU A 419 19.13 -3.72 -9.77
CA GLU A 419 20.07 -3.37 -8.71
C GLU A 419 19.63 -3.83 -7.34
N THR A 420 20.61 -4.24 -6.52
CA THR A 420 20.39 -4.57 -5.09
C THR A 420 21.22 -3.62 -4.24
N PHE A 421 20.55 -3.02 -3.26
CA PHE A 421 21.14 -2.11 -2.29
C PHE A 421 21.24 -2.77 -0.91
N GLU A 422 21.85 -2.05 0.03
CA GLU A 422 21.84 -2.44 1.44
C GLU A 422 20.40 -2.38 1.99
N GLU A 423 20.02 -3.40 2.77
CA GLU A 423 18.73 -3.40 3.46
C GLU A 423 18.62 -2.20 4.40
N LYS A 424 17.45 -1.58 4.43
CA LYS A 424 17.17 -0.39 5.25
C LYS A 424 18.03 0.82 4.90
N HIS A 425 18.53 0.91 3.65
CA HIS A 425 19.24 2.10 3.22
C HIS A 425 18.37 3.35 3.47
N PRO A 426 18.90 4.42 4.10
CA PRO A 426 18.09 5.53 4.61
C PRO A 426 17.29 6.28 3.54
N GLN A 427 17.76 6.29 2.29
CA GLN A 427 17.04 6.88 1.16
C GLN A 427 16.00 5.95 0.55
N ILE A 428 16.04 4.64 0.81
CA ILE A 428 15.00 3.71 0.34
C ILE A 428 13.86 3.71 1.37
N LYS A 429 12.80 4.47 1.07
CA LYS A 429 11.68 4.64 2.02
C LYS A 429 10.76 3.44 2.07
N GLY A 430 10.84 2.56 1.10
CA GLY A 430 10.04 1.34 1.07
C GLY A 430 9.82 0.82 -0.33
N GLY A 431 8.78 0.03 -0.48
CA GLY A 431 8.36 -0.52 -1.75
C GLY A 431 6.87 -0.35 -1.99
N MET A 432 6.49 -0.55 -3.24
CA MET A 432 5.10 -0.47 -3.69
C MET A 432 4.88 -1.48 -4.81
N PHE A 433 3.68 -2.00 -4.92
CA PHE A 433 3.23 -2.69 -6.13
C PHE A 433 2.07 -1.93 -6.76
N ALA A 434 1.85 -2.12 -8.06
CA ALA A 434 0.88 -1.36 -8.82
C ALA A 434 -0.09 -2.25 -9.57
N VAL A 435 -1.33 -1.77 -9.71
CA VAL A 435 -2.29 -2.27 -10.70
C VAL A 435 -2.57 -1.18 -11.71
N TRP A 436 -2.21 -1.44 -12.96
CA TRP A 436 -2.52 -0.60 -14.10
C TRP A 436 -3.66 -1.22 -14.92
N ASN A 437 -4.57 -0.41 -15.41
CA ASN A 437 -5.73 -0.83 -16.20
C ASN A 437 -5.58 -0.41 -17.67
N ASP A 438 -4.43 -0.72 -18.29
CA ASP A 438 -3.99 -0.24 -19.62
C ASP A 438 -4.99 -0.48 -20.76
N HIS A 439 -5.88 -1.48 -20.59
CA HIS A 439 -6.89 -1.83 -21.56
C HIS A 439 -8.31 -1.53 -21.05
N PRO A 440 -8.73 -0.25 -21.07
CA PRO A 440 -10.08 0.13 -20.61
C PRO A 440 -11.15 -0.67 -21.38
N GLY A 441 -12.12 -1.20 -20.64
CA GLY A 441 -13.21 -1.97 -21.26
C GLY A 441 -12.87 -3.40 -21.67
N ASN A 442 -11.78 -3.98 -21.17
CA ASN A 442 -11.35 -5.37 -21.44
C ASN A 442 -12.23 -6.45 -20.77
N GLY A 443 -13.29 -6.08 -20.07
CA GLY A 443 -14.19 -7.01 -19.37
C GLY A 443 -13.69 -7.52 -18.02
N ILE A 444 -12.48 -7.15 -17.59
CA ILE A 444 -11.97 -7.45 -16.24
C ILE A 444 -12.78 -6.65 -15.23
N SER A 445 -13.44 -7.33 -14.30
CA SER A 445 -14.23 -6.68 -13.26
C SER A 445 -13.36 -6.12 -12.12
N THR A 446 -13.93 -5.25 -11.29
CA THR A 446 -13.27 -4.80 -10.05
C THR A 446 -12.97 -5.97 -9.12
N GLN A 447 -13.84 -6.99 -9.14
CA GLN A 447 -13.65 -8.24 -8.41
C GLN A 447 -12.43 -9.03 -8.92
N ASP A 448 -12.26 -9.14 -10.25
CA ASP A 448 -11.09 -9.80 -10.83
C ASP A 448 -9.79 -9.07 -10.47
N VAL A 449 -9.82 -7.74 -10.39
CA VAL A 449 -8.69 -6.94 -9.91
C VAL A 449 -8.40 -7.26 -8.42
N TYR A 450 -9.45 -7.38 -7.60
CA TYR A 450 -9.28 -7.72 -6.18
C TYR A 450 -8.62 -9.10 -5.97
N HIS A 451 -8.99 -10.10 -6.77
CA HIS A 451 -8.36 -11.43 -6.75
C HIS A 451 -6.86 -11.39 -7.07
N ARG A 452 -6.40 -10.41 -7.86
CA ARG A 452 -4.99 -10.19 -8.17
C ARG A 452 -4.25 -9.48 -7.03
N ILE A 453 -4.91 -8.50 -6.42
CA ILE A 453 -4.36 -7.71 -5.32
C ILE A 453 -4.14 -8.56 -4.06
N TYR A 454 -5.09 -9.43 -3.71
CA TYR A 454 -5.11 -10.12 -2.42
C TYR A 454 -3.84 -10.95 -2.14
N PRO A 455 -3.41 -11.91 -3.00
CA PRO A 455 -2.19 -12.67 -2.77
C PRO A 455 -0.91 -11.81 -2.85
N ALA A 456 -0.91 -10.80 -3.71
CA ALA A 456 0.19 -9.84 -3.83
C ALA A 456 0.35 -9.03 -2.54
N MET A 457 -0.75 -8.51 -1.98
CA MET A 457 -0.79 -7.74 -0.74
C MET A 457 -0.20 -8.53 0.43
N GLN A 458 -0.65 -9.76 0.64
CA GLN A 458 -0.14 -10.62 1.72
C GLN A 458 1.37 -10.87 1.59
N THR A 459 1.84 -11.17 0.38
CA THR A 459 3.25 -11.48 0.12
C THR A 459 4.14 -10.27 0.31
N LEU A 460 3.76 -9.15 -0.30
CA LEU A 460 4.57 -7.93 -0.28
C LEU A 460 4.53 -7.23 1.08
N ALA A 461 3.45 -7.35 1.83
CA ALA A 461 3.38 -6.90 3.22
C ALA A 461 4.49 -7.53 4.07
N VAL A 462 4.73 -8.84 3.94
CA VAL A 462 5.85 -9.51 4.63
C VAL A 462 7.17 -8.87 4.23
N LYS A 463 7.42 -8.74 2.93
CA LYS A 463 8.71 -8.27 2.40
C LYS A 463 9.01 -6.81 2.74
N MET A 464 7.99 -5.97 2.78
CA MET A 464 8.13 -4.56 3.15
C MET A 464 8.22 -4.36 4.67
N TRP A 465 7.71 -5.31 5.47
CA TRP A 465 7.80 -5.30 6.93
C TRP A 465 9.11 -5.89 7.44
N THR A 466 9.52 -7.07 6.93
CA THR A 466 10.65 -7.84 7.44
C THR A 466 11.92 -7.72 6.61
N GLY A 467 11.87 -7.12 5.43
CA GLY A 467 12.99 -7.09 4.49
C GLY A 467 13.34 -8.51 3.99
N ARG A 468 14.62 -8.82 3.96
CA ARG A 468 15.13 -10.12 3.47
C ARG A 468 14.93 -11.27 4.44
N LYS A 469 14.80 -10.98 5.73
CA LYS A 469 14.67 -11.99 6.79
C LYS A 469 13.24 -12.51 6.86
N VAL A 470 12.98 -13.63 6.21
CA VAL A 470 11.77 -14.44 6.36
C VAL A 470 12.15 -15.81 6.92
N GLU A 471 11.38 -16.30 7.89
CA GLU A 471 11.70 -17.57 8.56
C GLU A 471 11.00 -18.76 7.91
N LEU A 472 9.78 -18.56 7.40
CA LEU A 472 9.00 -19.63 6.81
C LEU A 472 9.43 -19.90 5.36
N PRO A 473 9.56 -21.15 4.94
CA PRO A 473 9.63 -21.49 3.52
C PRO A 473 8.36 -21.04 2.78
N PHE A 474 8.50 -20.63 1.51
CA PHE A 474 7.36 -20.14 0.72
C PHE A 474 6.16 -21.09 0.70
N ALA A 475 6.40 -22.41 0.55
CA ALA A 475 5.32 -23.39 0.49
C ALA A 475 4.47 -23.41 1.79
N GLU A 476 5.11 -23.23 2.95
CA GLU A 476 4.43 -23.15 4.24
C GLU A 476 3.71 -21.81 4.39
N PHE A 477 4.35 -20.71 4.01
CA PHE A 477 3.74 -19.38 3.97
C PHE A 477 2.49 -19.36 3.07
N ASP A 478 2.58 -19.89 1.83
CA ASP A 478 1.47 -19.92 0.88
C ASP A 478 0.29 -20.77 1.35
N ALA A 479 0.57 -21.87 2.06
CA ALA A 479 -0.49 -22.66 2.68
C ALA A 479 -1.19 -21.91 3.83
N LYS A 480 -0.39 -21.28 4.71
CA LYS A 480 -0.92 -20.59 5.90
C LYS A 480 -1.64 -19.27 5.57
N ARG A 481 -1.13 -18.48 4.60
CA ARG A 481 -1.78 -17.22 4.23
C ARG A 481 -3.22 -17.40 3.75
N LYS A 482 -3.55 -18.55 3.15
CA LYS A 482 -4.90 -18.89 2.66
C LYS A 482 -5.91 -19.17 3.80
N LEU A 483 -5.42 -19.32 5.03
CA LEU A 483 -6.25 -19.50 6.22
C LEU A 483 -6.67 -18.18 6.86
N LEU A 484 -6.04 -17.07 6.46
CA LEU A 484 -6.39 -15.74 6.95
C LEU A 484 -7.47 -15.12 6.07
N SER A 485 -8.36 -14.36 6.68
CA SER A 485 -9.42 -13.61 5.98
C SER A 485 -8.85 -12.35 5.30
N GLU A 486 -9.70 -11.71 4.50
CA GLU A 486 -9.34 -10.48 3.80
C GLU A 486 -9.12 -9.30 4.75
N ALA A 487 -10.08 -9.06 5.62
CA ALA A 487 -10.05 -8.06 6.69
C ALA A 487 -11.37 -8.17 7.49
N PRO A 488 -11.47 -7.56 8.68
CA PRO A 488 -12.72 -7.50 9.42
C PRO A 488 -13.89 -6.98 8.58
N GLY A 489 -14.99 -7.74 8.56
CA GLY A 489 -16.22 -7.36 7.85
C GLY A 489 -16.14 -7.40 6.31
N GLN A 490 -15.10 -8.00 5.73
CA GLN A 490 -14.94 -8.14 4.28
C GLN A 490 -15.10 -9.57 3.80
N ASN A 491 -15.66 -9.71 2.59
CA ASN A 491 -15.83 -10.97 1.88
C ASN A 491 -15.77 -10.76 0.36
N MET A 492 -14.91 -9.87 -0.09
CA MET A 492 -14.76 -9.51 -1.51
C MET A 492 -14.39 -10.72 -2.36
N LEU A 493 -13.56 -11.64 -1.86
CA LEU A 493 -13.16 -12.85 -2.59
C LEU A 493 -14.34 -13.80 -2.88
N SER A 494 -15.34 -13.83 -2.02
CA SER A 494 -16.53 -14.68 -2.19
C SER A 494 -17.70 -13.97 -2.85
N THR A 495 -17.60 -12.64 -3.05
CA THR A 495 -18.64 -11.88 -3.75
C THR A 495 -18.58 -12.20 -5.24
N PRO A 496 -19.68 -12.66 -5.88
CA PRO A 496 -19.69 -12.93 -7.31
C PRO A 496 -19.35 -11.66 -8.10
N ALA A 497 -18.46 -11.79 -9.09
CA ALA A 497 -18.19 -10.72 -10.03
C ALA A 497 -19.48 -10.31 -10.75
N LYS A 498 -19.83 -9.03 -10.69
CA LYS A 498 -20.86 -8.47 -11.56
C LYS A 498 -20.23 -8.34 -12.94
N SER A 499 -20.87 -8.92 -13.99
CA SER A 499 -20.40 -8.72 -15.35
C SER A 499 -20.38 -7.22 -15.66
N GLU A 500 -19.22 -6.69 -15.97
CA GLU A 500 -19.08 -5.31 -16.41
C GLU A 500 -19.30 -5.28 -17.94
N LYS A 501 -20.13 -4.33 -18.40
CA LYS A 501 -20.27 -4.09 -19.84
C LYS A 501 -18.98 -3.44 -20.33
N GLY A 502 -18.28 -4.08 -21.24
CA GLY A 502 -17.05 -3.57 -21.83
C GLY A 502 -16.81 -4.13 -23.22
N VAL A 503 -15.83 -3.59 -23.91
CA VAL A 503 -15.33 -4.18 -25.16
C VAL A 503 -14.65 -5.49 -24.78
N VAL A 504 -15.12 -6.61 -25.32
CA VAL A 504 -14.52 -7.93 -25.08
C VAL A 504 -13.26 -8.02 -25.91
N PHE A 505 -12.10 -7.78 -25.29
CA PHE A 505 -10.84 -8.27 -25.85
C PHE A 505 -10.73 -9.77 -25.55
N GLU A 506 -10.03 -10.53 -26.41
CA GLU A 506 -9.72 -11.93 -26.09
C GLU A 506 -8.92 -11.97 -24.78
N ILE A 507 -9.61 -12.35 -23.71
CA ILE A 507 -8.98 -12.52 -22.40
C ILE A 507 -8.11 -13.76 -22.50
N ARG A 508 -6.79 -13.60 -22.55
CA ARG A 508 -5.86 -14.72 -22.34
C ARG A 508 -6.10 -15.26 -20.93
N LYS A 509 -6.25 -16.59 -20.82
CA LYS A 509 -6.39 -17.24 -19.51
C LYS A 509 -5.19 -16.81 -18.64
N PRO A 510 -5.45 -16.32 -17.40
CA PRO A 510 -4.38 -15.89 -16.53
C PRO A 510 -3.39 -17.01 -16.30
N THR A 511 -2.12 -16.76 -16.63
CA THR A 511 -1.00 -17.60 -16.24
C THR A 511 -0.45 -17.07 -14.94
N GLN A 512 -0.61 -17.82 -13.85
CA GLN A 512 -0.05 -17.43 -12.56
C GLN A 512 1.48 -17.37 -12.66
N GLY A 513 2.03 -16.18 -12.39
CA GLY A 513 3.44 -16.02 -12.06
C GLY A 513 4.44 -16.07 -13.22
N GLU A 514 4.01 -15.92 -14.48
CA GLU A 514 4.93 -15.72 -15.60
C GLU A 514 4.71 -14.34 -16.23
N PRO A 515 5.80 -13.56 -16.47
CA PRO A 515 5.71 -12.41 -17.35
C PRO A 515 5.35 -12.95 -18.74
N LEU A 516 4.31 -12.41 -19.34
CA LEU A 516 3.98 -12.71 -20.72
C LEU A 516 5.07 -12.05 -21.58
N LYS A 517 5.83 -12.84 -22.34
CA LYS A 517 6.89 -12.39 -23.25
C LYS A 517 6.33 -11.60 -24.42
#